data_a3edd4021590e5dcef1232b9ac73c2ae
#
_entry.id   a3edd4021590e5dcef1232b9ac73c2ae
#
_cell.length_a   1.000
_cell.length_b   1.000
_cell.length_c   1.000
_cell.angle_alpha   90.00
_cell.angle_beta   90.00
_cell.angle_gamma   90.00
#
_symmetry.space_group_name_H-M   'P 1'
#
loop_
_entity.id
_entity.type
_entity.pdbx_description
1 polymer ?
#
loop_
_entity_poly.entity_id
_entity_poly.type
_entity_poly.pdbx_seq_one_letter_code
_entity_poly.pdbx_strand_id
1 'polypeptide(L)'
;IGAFIRQLDNLITLHQRKFEKLTNVKKSMLEKMFPQNGSSYPEIRFKGFTDPWEQRKLTEFVEFFSGLTYTPNDVQENGTLVLRSSNVSNGEVVDADNVYVNPQVVNSENVKVGDIVVVVRNGSRSLIGKHAQIKAFMPNTVIGAFMTGIRSECPEFTNALLNTSRFEEEIAMNMGATINQITGYMFSKMEFKVPCLDEQKKIGEYFEKLDRLVTLHQRKPFLMKWRT
;
A
#
# COMPACT_ATOMS: atom_id res chain seq x y z
N ILE A 1 -13.49 -34.45 -21.64
CA ILE A 1 -12.35 -33.47 -21.59
C ILE A 1 -12.84 -32.08 -22.05
N GLY A 2 -13.46 -31.94 -23.26
CA GLY A 2 -13.90 -30.65 -23.81
C GLY A 2 -14.95 -29.89 -22.96
N ALA A 3 -15.86 -30.59 -22.27
CA ALA A 3 -16.83 -29.96 -21.37
C ALA A 3 -16.16 -29.41 -20.10
N PHE A 4 -15.17 -30.14 -19.55
CA PHE A 4 -14.39 -29.72 -18.38
C PHE A 4 -13.55 -28.47 -18.67
N ILE A 5 -12.87 -28.41 -19.81
CA ILE A 5 -12.10 -27.24 -20.24
C ILE A 5 -13.00 -26.03 -20.37
N ARG A 6 -14.18 -26.15 -21.00
CA ARG A 6 -15.15 -25.05 -21.10
C ARG A 6 -15.65 -24.56 -19.73
N GLN A 7 -15.85 -25.46 -18.77
CA GLN A 7 -16.20 -25.04 -17.40
C GLN A 7 -15.08 -24.28 -16.72
N LEU A 8 -13.81 -24.69 -16.91
CA LEU A 8 -12.66 -23.97 -16.39
C LEU A 8 -12.53 -22.56 -17.00
N ASP A 9 -12.68 -22.45 -18.32
CA ASP A 9 -12.64 -21.15 -19.02
C ASP A 9 -13.75 -20.21 -18.53
N ASN A 10 -14.95 -20.74 -18.34
CA ASN A 10 -16.08 -19.98 -17.78
C ASN A 10 -15.77 -19.49 -16.35
N LEU A 11 -15.19 -20.33 -15.51
CA LEU A 11 -14.82 -19.96 -14.14
C LEU A 11 -13.70 -18.91 -14.14
N ILE A 12 -12.67 -19.06 -14.97
CA ILE A 12 -11.60 -18.07 -15.13
C ILE A 12 -12.20 -16.73 -15.55
N THR A 13 -13.04 -16.72 -16.59
CA THR A 13 -13.69 -15.50 -17.09
C THR A 13 -14.55 -14.84 -16.02
N LEU A 14 -15.30 -15.61 -15.24
CA LEU A 14 -16.13 -15.09 -14.15
C LEU A 14 -15.26 -14.44 -13.05
N HIS A 15 -14.13 -15.07 -12.68
CA HIS A 15 -13.22 -14.51 -11.69
C HIS A 15 -12.54 -13.24 -12.19
N GLN A 16 -12.13 -13.18 -13.46
CA GLN A 16 -11.57 -11.97 -14.08
C GLN A 16 -12.59 -10.82 -14.06
N ARG A 17 -13.83 -11.06 -14.51
CA ARG A 17 -14.89 -10.04 -14.46
C ARG A 17 -15.18 -9.55 -13.04
N LYS A 18 -15.18 -10.44 -12.04
CA LYS A 18 -15.36 -10.05 -10.64
C LYS A 18 -14.19 -9.23 -10.13
N PHE A 19 -12.97 -9.61 -10.47
CA PHE A 19 -11.77 -8.84 -10.14
C PHE A 19 -11.84 -7.42 -10.69
N GLU A 20 -12.11 -7.27 -12.00
CA GLU A 20 -12.26 -5.97 -12.65
C GLU A 20 -13.37 -5.12 -12.02
N LYS A 21 -14.53 -5.73 -11.77
CA LYS A 21 -15.66 -5.04 -11.13
C LYS A 21 -15.30 -4.56 -9.71
N LEU A 22 -14.67 -5.41 -8.89
CA LEU A 22 -14.29 -5.05 -7.52
C LEU A 22 -13.21 -3.96 -7.51
N THR A 23 -12.24 -4.02 -8.43
CA THR A 23 -11.21 -2.99 -8.58
C THR A 23 -11.83 -1.64 -8.96
N ASN A 24 -12.80 -1.63 -9.89
CA ASN A 24 -13.51 -0.41 -10.27
C ASN A 24 -14.38 0.14 -9.12
N VAL A 25 -15.05 -0.75 -8.37
CA VAL A 25 -15.80 -0.35 -7.16
C VAL A 25 -14.85 0.26 -6.13
N LYS A 26 -13.70 -0.39 -5.84
CA LYS A 26 -12.71 0.17 -4.90
C LYS A 26 -12.26 1.56 -5.34
N LYS A 27 -11.90 1.74 -6.61
CA LYS A 27 -11.47 3.04 -7.15
C LYS A 27 -12.55 4.09 -6.99
N SER A 28 -13.79 3.80 -7.40
CA SER A 28 -14.92 4.73 -7.26
C SER A 28 -15.22 5.08 -5.80
N MET A 29 -15.10 4.11 -4.88
CA MET A 29 -15.32 4.37 -3.45
C MET A 29 -14.20 5.19 -2.82
N LEU A 30 -12.94 5.02 -3.25
CA LEU A 30 -11.83 5.89 -2.85
C LEU A 30 -12.08 7.35 -3.26
N GLU A 31 -12.59 7.59 -4.47
CA GLU A 31 -12.94 8.92 -4.94
C GLU A 31 -14.12 9.54 -4.17
N LYS A 32 -15.13 8.72 -3.78
CA LYS A 32 -16.37 9.21 -3.17
C LYS A 32 -16.36 9.24 -1.64
N MET A 33 -15.60 8.38 -0.99
CA MET A 33 -15.51 8.31 0.48
C MET A 33 -14.38 9.16 1.06
N PHE A 34 -13.56 9.79 0.21
CA PHE A 34 -12.59 10.80 0.63
C PHE A 34 -12.99 12.16 0.04
N PRO A 35 -12.87 13.27 0.81
CA PRO A 35 -13.23 14.59 0.32
C PRO A 35 -12.43 14.99 -0.92
N GLN A 36 -13.12 15.59 -1.90
CA GLN A 36 -12.54 16.04 -3.16
C GLN A 36 -12.70 17.56 -3.30
N ASN A 37 -11.92 18.17 -4.19
CA ASN A 37 -12.08 19.59 -4.60
C ASN A 37 -12.08 20.59 -3.44
N GLY A 38 -11.26 20.37 -2.40
CA GLY A 38 -11.17 21.24 -1.23
C GLY A 38 -12.33 21.12 -0.23
N SER A 39 -13.32 20.25 -0.48
CA SER A 39 -14.39 19.96 0.47
C SER A 39 -13.82 19.39 1.78
N SER A 40 -14.53 19.59 2.87
CA SER A 40 -14.31 18.89 4.14
C SER A 40 -15.28 17.72 4.35
N TYR A 41 -16.07 17.40 3.35
CA TYR A 41 -17.09 16.35 3.39
C TYR A 41 -16.92 15.44 2.18
N PRO A 42 -16.87 14.08 2.38
CA PRO A 42 -16.91 13.13 1.28
C PRO A 42 -18.33 13.07 0.68
N GLU A 43 -18.46 12.61 -0.59
CA GLU A 43 -19.73 12.39 -1.25
C GLU A 43 -20.52 11.23 -0.60
N ILE A 44 -19.83 10.15 -0.26
CA ILE A 44 -20.39 8.99 0.42
C ILE A 44 -19.77 8.87 1.81
N ARG A 45 -20.63 8.75 2.82
CA ARG A 45 -20.22 8.69 4.23
C ARG A 45 -21.03 7.69 5.01
N PHE A 46 -20.44 7.08 6.03
CA PHE A 46 -21.17 6.22 6.95
C PHE A 46 -22.19 7.03 7.76
N LYS A 47 -23.36 6.44 7.99
CA LYS A 47 -24.40 7.05 8.82
C LYS A 47 -23.89 7.31 10.24
N GLY A 48 -24.18 8.49 10.76
CA GLY A 48 -23.84 8.92 12.13
C GLY A 48 -22.61 9.81 12.22
N PHE A 49 -21.89 10.05 11.11
CA PHE A 49 -20.79 11.02 11.07
C PHE A 49 -21.23 12.26 10.27
N THR A 50 -21.20 13.42 10.92
CA THR A 50 -21.67 14.70 10.34
C THR A 50 -20.61 15.79 10.37
N ASP A 51 -19.63 15.69 11.27
CA ASP A 51 -18.63 16.73 11.45
C ASP A 51 -17.69 16.84 10.25
N PRO A 52 -17.21 18.05 9.88
CA PRO A 52 -16.27 18.20 8.80
C PRO A 52 -14.96 17.47 9.11
N TRP A 53 -14.31 16.93 8.07
CA TRP A 53 -12.98 16.41 8.22
C TRP A 53 -11.98 17.52 8.43
N GLU A 54 -11.04 17.33 9.34
CA GLU A 54 -9.99 18.31 9.66
C GLU A 54 -8.84 18.20 8.67
N GLN A 55 -8.28 19.35 8.27
CA GLN A 55 -7.03 19.36 7.52
C GLN A 55 -5.86 19.17 8.46
N ARG A 56 -5.10 18.12 8.24
CA ARG A 56 -3.96 17.73 9.10
C ARG A 56 -2.75 17.36 8.25
N LYS A 57 -1.56 17.71 8.74
CA LYS A 57 -0.31 17.23 8.15
C LYS A 57 -0.19 15.73 8.34
N LEU A 58 0.38 15.05 7.35
CA LEU A 58 0.58 13.60 7.43
C LEU A 58 1.34 13.19 8.72
N THR A 59 2.34 13.98 9.12
CA THR A 59 3.13 13.77 10.34
C THR A 59 2.36 13.94 11.66
N GLU A 60 1.13 14.42 11.64
CA GLU A 60 0.33 14.58 12.86
C GLU A 60 -0.47 13.31 13.23
N PHE A 61 -0.59 12.37 12.30
CA PHE A 61 -1.34 11.14 12.53
C PHE A 61 -0.62 9.87 12.06
N VAL A 62 0.63 9.99 11.56
CA VAL A 62 1.49 8.85 11.28
C VAL A 62 2.91 9.10 11.77
N GLU A 63 3.62 8.02 12.07
CA GLU A 63 5.05 7.99 12.36
C GLU A 63 5.82 7.41 11.18
N PHE A 64 7.00 7.95 10.91
CA PHE A 64 7.88 7.46 9.86
C PHE A 64 9.08 6.73 10.45
N PHE A 65 9.48 5.64 9.82
CA PHE A 65 10.74 4.98 10.11
C PHE A 65 11.56 4.74 8.84
N SER A 66 12.88 4.78 9.00
CA SER A 66 13.82 4.71 7.89
C SER A 66 14.27 3.29 7.61
N GLY A 67 14.65 3.03 6.36
CA GLY A 67 15.18 1.77 5.94
C GLY A 67 16.70 1.63 6.15
N LEU A 68 17.15 0.37 6.06
CA LEU A 68 18.55 -0.04 6.18
C LEU A 68 19.34 0.36 4.94
N THR A 69 20.49 1.00 5.17
CA THR A 69 21.55 1.14 4.16
C THR A 69 22.52 -0.01 4.31
N TYR A 70 22.78 -0.75 3.24
CA TYR A 70 23.71 -1.87 3.21
C TYR A 70 24.55 -1.83 1.93
N THR A 71 25.65 -2.57 1.93
CA THR A 71 26.56 -2.71 0.78
C THR A 71 26.45 -4.12 0.14
N PRO A 72 26.94 -4.31 -1.08
CA PRO A 72 26.98 -5.65 -1.68
C PRO A 72 27.71 -6.69 -0.84
N ASN A 73 28.70 -6.28 -0.02
CA ASN A 73 29.44 -7.20 0.85
C ASN A 73 28.62 -7.69 2.05
N ASP A 74 27.52 -7.02 2.38
CA ASP A 74 26.62 -7.39 3.47
C ASP A 74 25.58 -8.43 3.04
N VAL A 75 25.45 -8.66 1.73
CA VAL A 75 24.47 -9.58 1.15
C VAL A 75 24.88 -11.04 1.40
N GLN A 76 23.93 -11.85 1.85
CA GLN A 76 24.11 -13.27 2.17
C GLN A 76 22.95 -14.08 1.59
N GLU A 77 23.11 -15.41 1.53
CA GLU A 77 22.02 -16.32 1.12
C GLU A 77 20.86 -16.36 2.12
N ASN A 78 21.17 -16.16 3.40
CA ASN A 78 20.23 -16.17 4.52
C ASN A 78 20.54 -15.02 5.48
N GLY A 79 19.55 -14.58 6.27
CA GLY A 79 19.76 -13.52 7.25
C GLY A 79 18.52 -12.66 7.44
N THR A 80 18.70 -11.33 7.49
CA THR A 80 17.60 -10.38 7.57
C THR A 80 17.12 -10.03 6.17
N LEU A 81 15.83 -10.25 5.90
CA LEU A 81 15.20 -9.86 4.64
C LEU A 81 15.10 -8.33 4.54
N VAL A 82 15.51 -7.78 3.40
CA VAL A 82 15.39 -6.35 3.11
C VAL A 82 14.32 -6.13 2.05
N LEU A 83 13.18 -5.57 2.45
CA LEU A 83 12.09 -5.21 1.54
C LEU A 83 12.52 -4.02 0.67
N ARG A 84 12.37 -4.18 -0.64
CA ARG A 84 12.70 -3.19 -1.66
C ARG A 84 11.49 -2.92 -2.57
N SER A 85 11.62 -2.03 -3.51
CA SER A 85 10.54 -1.73 -4.47
C SER A 85 10.08 -2.95 -5.28
N SER A 86 10.95 -3.95 -5.49
CA SER A 86 10.61 -5.23 -6.12
C SER A 86 9.64 -6.07 -5.30
N ASN A 87 9.65 -5.92 -3.98
CA ASN A 87 8.77 -6.63 -3.06
C ASN A 87 7.40 -5.94 -2.88
N VAL A 88 7.13 -4.81 -3.58
CA VAL A 88 5.85 -4.10 -3.51
C VAL A 88 5.12 -4.22 -4.83
N SER A 89 3.98 -4.90 -4.84
CA SER A 89 3.16 -5.07 -6.03
C SER A 89 1.67 -5.09 -5.68
N ASN A 90 0.88 -4.25 -6.37
CA ASN A 90 -0.59 -4.19 -6.22
C ASN A 90 -1.06 -3.97 -4.76
N GLY A 91 -0.32 -3.18 -3.97
CA GLY A 91 -0.65 -2.91 -2.57
C GLY A 91 -0.31 -4.06 -1.61
N GLU A 92 0.40 -5.09 -2.07
CA GLU A 92 0.83 -6.23 -1.28
C GLU A 92 2.35 -6.40 -1.28
N VAL A 93 2.86 -6.96 -0.18
CA VAL A 93 4.24 -7.45 -0.15
C VAL A 93 4.28 -8.79 -0.88
N VAL A 94 5.16 -8.90 -1.86
CA VAL A 94 5.33 -10.10 -2.69
C VAL A 94 6.73 -10.69 -2.54
N ASP A 95 6.81 -11.99 -2.70
CA ASP A 95 8.05 -12.74 -2.74
C ASP A 95 8.67 -12.58 -4.15
N ALA A 96 9.53 -11.57 -4.31
CA ALA A 96 10.16 -11.26 -5.58
C ALA A 96 11.53 -10.61 -5.35
N ASP A 97 12.56 -11.17 -5.98
CA ASP A 97 13.92 -10.62 -5.97
C ASP A 97 14.41 -10.30 -4.53
N ASN A 98 14.23 -11.27 -3.62
CA ASN A 98 14.57 -11.11 -2.21
C ASN A 98 16.07 -10.92 -2.00
N VAL A 99 16.41 -9.99 -1.13
CA VAL A 99 17.76 -9.75 -0.67
C VAL A 99 17.83 -9.98 0.83
N TYR A 100 18.77 -10.78 1.25
CA TYR A 100 19.08 -11.03 2.65
C TYR A 100 20.44 -10.44 2.98
N VAL A 101 20.56 -9.85 4.17
CA VAL A 101 21.81 -9.26 4.66
C VAL A 101 22.23 -9.90 5.98
N ASN A 102 23.52 -9.76 6.30
CA ASN A 102 24.06 -10.16 7.59
C ASN A 102 23.28 -9.44 8.72
N PRO A 103 22.67 -10.17 9.67
CA PRO A 103 21.94 -9.56 10.78
C PRO A 103 22.78 -8.60 11.64
N GLN A 104 24.10 -8.73 11.65
CA GLN A 104 25.00 -7.87 12.44
C GLN A 104 25.10 -6.43 11.89
N VAL A 105 24.80 -6.20 10.62
CA VAL A 105 24.81 -4.85 10.04
C VAL A 105 23.45 -4.14 10.16
N VAL A 106 22.44 -4.84 10.65
CA VAL A 106 21.08 -4.30 10.75
C VAL A 106 20.98 -3.33 11.91
N ASN A 107 20.74 -2.07 11.59
CA ASN A 107 20.58 -0.96 12.53
C ASN A 107 19.22 -0.24 12.36
N SER A 108 18.28 -0.84 11.64
CA SER A 108 16.92 -0.36 11.42
C SER A 108 15.89 -1.26 12.10
N GLU A 109 14.69 -0.73 12.33
CA GLU A 109 13.61 -1.49 12.96
C GLU A 109 13.06 -2.59 12.04
N ASN A 110 12.69 -3.73 12.65
CA ASN A 110 11.89 -4.73 11.96
C ASN A 110 10.49 -4.17 11.65
N VAL A 111 9.96 -4.58 10.49
CA VAL A 111 8.56 -4.27 10.15
C VAL A 111 7.61 -5.00 11.10
N LYS A 112 6.47 -4.36 11.38
CA LYS A 112 5.40 -4.89 12.24
C LYS A 112 4.12 -5.02 11.42
N VAL A 113 3.23 -5.90 11.87
CA VAL A 113 1.88 -5.98 11.29
C VAL A 113 1.19 -4.62 11.42
N GLY A 114 0.61 -4.13 10.34
CA GLY A 114 0.01 -2.81 10.25
C GLY A 114 0.94 -1.75 9.65
N ASP A 115 2.27 -1.92 9.69
CA ASP A 115 3.17 -0.97 9.02
C ASP A 115 2.88 -0.91 7.51
N ILE A 116 3.02 0.28 6.92
CA ILE A 116 2.91 0.48 5.48
C ILE A 116 4.29 0.84 4.94
N VAL A 117 4.79 0.08 3.99
CA VAL A 117 6.08 0.31 3.35
C VAL A 117 5.88 1.04 2.03
N VAL A 118 6.57 2.15 1.83
CA VAL A 118 6.40 3.07 0.68
C VAL A 118 7.71 3.21 -0.07
N VAL A 119 7.67 3.11 -1.38
CA VAL A 119 8.81 3.39 -2.26
C VAL A 119 9.03 4.89 -2.34
N VAL A 120 10.16 5.37 -1.84
CA VAL A 120 10.48 6.81 -1.80
C VAL A 120 11.57 7.22 -2.77
N ARG A 121 12.36 6.26 -3.28
CA ARG A 121 13.39 6.51 -4.29
C ARG A 121 13.46 5.33 -5.27
N ASN A 122 13.47 5.64 -6.55
CA ASN A 122 13.62 4.62 -7.60
C ASN A 122 14.08 5.28 -8.91
N GLY A 123 14.74 4.51 -9.79
CA GLY A 123 15.07 4.95 -11.15
C GLY A 123 13.83 5.27 -12.01
N SER A 124 12.71 4.56 -11.77
CA SER A 124 11.43 4.83 -12.42
C SER A 124 10.54 5.71 -11.55
N ARG A 125 10.12 6.87 -12.08
CA ARG A 125 9.21 7.80 -11.43
C ARG A 125 7.86 7.16 -11.06
N SER A 126 7.36 6.26 -11.91
CA SER A 126 6.08 5.58 -11.70
C SER A 126 6.05 4.61 -10.51
N LEU A 127 7.21 4.30 -9.93
CA LEU A 127 7.31 3.46 -8.73
C LEU A 127 7.28 4.27 -7.44
N ILE A 128 7.55 5.58 -7.49
CA ILE A 128 7.52 6.44 -6.30
C ILE A 128 6.07 6.55 -5.80
N GLY A 129 5.90 6.38 -4.49
CA GLY A 129 4.58 6.34 -3.84
C GLY A 129 3.90 4.98 -3.84
N LYS A 130 4.39 3.99 -4.61
CA LYS A 130 3.90 2.62 -4.47
C LYS A 130 4.13 2.13 -3.04
N HIS A 131 3.13 1.48 -2.49
CA HIS A 131 3.14 1.06 -1.09
C HIS A 131 2.46 -0.30 -0.92
N ALA A 132 2.73 -0.93 0.22
CA ALA A 132 2.07 -2.14 0.67
C ALA A 132 1.95 -2.15 2.19
N GLN A 133 0.84 -2.64 2.71
CA GLN A 133 0.65 -2.85 4.14
C GLN A 133 1.18 -4.24 4.55
N ILE A 134 1.91 -4.30 5.65
CA ILE A 134 2.37 -5.55 6.26
C ILE A 134 1.18 -6.23 6.94
N LYS A 135 0.65 -7.28 6.33
CA LYS A 135 -0.57 -7.98 6.79
C LYS A 135 -0.29 -9.20 7.66
N ALA A 136 0.94 -9.67 7.70
CA ALA A 136 1.34 -10.85 8.48
C ALA A 136 2.65 -10.59 9.20
N PHE A 137 2.91 -11.34 10.26
CA PHE A 137 4.18 -11.28 10.97
C PHE A 137 5.33 -11.73 10.05
N MET A 138 6.33 -10.88 9.92
CA MET A 138 7.53 -11.10 9.10
C MET A 138 8.77 -10.98 10.01
N PRO A 139 9.28 -12.09 10.57
CA PRO A 139 10.47 -12.07 11.42
C PRO A 139 11.70 -11.64 10.63
N ASN A 140 12.66 -11.01 11.31
CA ASN A 140 13.94 -10.62 10.73
C ASN A 140 13.79 -9.90 9.36
N THR A 141 12.86 -8.95 9.29
CA THR A 141 12.55 -8.24 8.05
C THR A 141 12.60 -6.74 8.29
N VAL A 142 13.36 -6.04 7.48
CA VAL A 142 13.50 -4.57 7.48
C VAL A 142 13.18 -4.01 6.10
N ILE A 143 13.05 -2.69 5.99
CA ILE A 143 12.94 -2.01 4.69
C ILE A 143 14.31 -1.49 4.24
N GLY A 144 14.55 -1.42 2.94
CA GLY A 144 15.79 -0.84 2.38
C GLY A 144 15.76 0.69 2.35
N ALA A 145 16.92 1.33 2.21
CA ALA A 145 17.10 2.78 2.25
C ALA A 145 16.31 3.58 1.18
N PHE A 146 15.79 2.91 0.16
CA PHE A 146 14.93 3.52 -0.87
C PHE A 146 13.44 3.38 -0.56
N MET A 147 13.13 2.89 0.64
CA MET A 147 11.80 2.78 1.20
C MET A 147 11.68 3.67 2.43
N THR A 148 10.47 4.02 2.79
CA THR A 148 10.11 4.54 4.12
C THR A 148 8.98 3.71 4.69
N GLY A 149 8.99 3.51 6.00
CA GLY A 149 7.88 2.90 6.69
C GLY A 149 6.96 3.95 7.29
N ILE A 150 5.68 3.68 7.28
CA ILE A 150 4.62 4.49 7.89
C ILE A 150 3.91 3.62 8.93
N ARG A 151 3.76 4.15 10.12
CA ARG A 151 3.04 3.55 11.24
C ARG A 151 1.96 4.49 11.73
N SER A 152 0.75 4.01 11.94
CA SER A 152 -0.37 4.82 12.41
C SER A 152 -1.26 4.04 13.37
N GLU A 153 -2.08 4.77 14.12
CA GLU A 153 -3.09 4.17 15.00
C GLU A 153 -4.19 3.44 14.21
N CYS A 154 -4.45 3.88 12.97
CA CYS A 154 -5.45 3.26 12.08
C CYS A 154 -4.82 2.92 10.71
N PRO A 155 -4.01 1.84 10.62
CA PRO A 155 -3.23 1.53 9.44
C PRO A 155 -4.08 1.21 8.21
N GLU A 156 -5.26 0.61 8.37
CA GLU A 156 -6.18 0.32 7.26
C GLU A 156 -6.73 1.60 6.62
N PHE A 157 -7.07 2.63 7.45
CA PHE A 157 -7.46 3.94 6.94
C PHE A 157 -6.29 4.63 6.23
N THR A 158 -5.11 4.61 6.86
CA THR A 158 -3.91 5.21 6.27
C THR A 158 -3.58 4.54 4.93
N ASN A 159 -3.64 3.21 4.85
CA ASN A 159 -3.45 2.49 3.59
C ASN A 159 -4.50 2.89 2.53
N ALA A 160 -5.77 3.07 2.92
CA ALA A 160 -6.80 3.57 2.01
C ALA A 160 -6.52 5.00 1.54
N LEU A 161 -6.09 5.90 2.44
CA LEU A 161 -5.70 7.27 2.11
C LEU A 161 -4.56 7.32 1.09
N LEU A 162 -3.53 6.47 1.26
CA LEU A 162 -2.41 6.38 0.31
C LEU A 162 -2.81 5.80 -1.05
N ASN A 163 -3.98 5.17 -1.17
CA ASN A 163 -4.54 4.70 -2.44
C ASN A 163 -5.45 5.75 -3.14
N THR A 164 -5.61 6.95 -2.58
CA THR A 164 -6.42 8.03 -3.19
C THR A 164 -5.64 8.79 -4.27
N SER A 165 -6.35 9.35 -5.23
CA SER A 165 -5.78 10.29 -6.21
C SER A 165 -5.11 11.49 -5.54
N ARG A 166 -5.63 11.92 -4.38
CA ARG A 166 -5.04 13.02 -3.61
C ARG A 166 -3.61 12.71 -3.14
N PHE A 167 -3.31 11.48 -2.73
CA PHE A 167 -1.93 11.12 -2.38
C PHE A 167 -1.02 11.09 -3.62
N GLU A 168 -1.52 10.58 -4.75
CA GLU A 168 -0.76 10.60 -6.00
C GLU A 168 -0.44 12.04 -6.45
N GLU A 169 -1.38 12.97 -6.29
CA GLU A 169 -1.18 14.40 -6.55
C GLU A 169 -0.12 15.01 -5.63
N GLU A 170 -0.19 14.71 -4.31
CA GLU A 170 0.81 15.17 -3.35
C GLU A 170 2.22 14.65 -3.68
N ILE A 171 2.34 13.38 -4.07
CA ILE A 171 3.60 12.81 -4.56
C ILE A 171 4.07 13.58 -5.80
N ALA A 172 3.19 13.80 -6.78
CA ALA A 172 3.55 14.48 -8.03
C ALA A 172 3.97 15.95 -7.82
N MET A 173 3.27 16.68 -6.95
CA MET A 173 3.57 18.08 -6.61
C MET A 173 4.89 18.24 -5.86
N ASN A 174 5.19 17.32 -4.94
CA ASN A 174 6.39 17.38 -4.12
C ASN A 174 7.63 16.78 -4.82
N MET A 175 7.44 15.98 -5.85
CA MET A 175 8.53 15.35 -6.58
C MET A 175 9.15 16.33 -7.58
N GLY A 176 10.43 16.66 -7.39
CA GLY A 176 11.18 17.53 -8.29
C GLY A 176 11.30 16.99 -9.72
N ALA A 177 11.67 17.86 -10.67
CA ALA A 177 11.80 17.49 -12.09
C ALA A 177 12.96 16.54 -12.34
N THR A 178 14.02 16.58 -11.54
CA THR A 178 15.32 15.95 -11.82
C THR A 178 15.57 14.69 -11.00
N ILE A 179 14.99 14.57 -9.81
CA ILE A 179 15.27 13.47 -8.87
C ILE A 179 13.97 12.72 -8.56
N ASN A 180 13.95 11.43 -8.85
CA ASN A 180 12.83 10.55 -8.50
C ASN A 180 12.93 10.13 -7.03
N GLN A 181 12.63 11.06 -6.13
CA GLN A 181 12.68 10.85 -4.69
C GLN A 181 11.69 11.73 -3.95
N ILE A 182 11.05 11.16 -2.92
CA ILE A 182 10.32 11.88 -1.88
C ILE A 182 11.10 11.75 -0.58
N THR A 183 11.37 12.88 0.07
CA THR A 183 12.08 12.92 1.35
C THR A 183 11.11 13.01 2.52
N GLY A 184 11.59 12.74 3.75
CA GLY A 184 10.80 12.96 4.97
C GLY A 184 10.30 14.41 5.10
N TYR A 185 11.10 15.40 4.69
CA TYR A 185 10.67 16.81 4.64
C TYR A 185 9.47 17.01 3.68
N MET A 186 9.47 16.35 2.52
CA MET A 186 8.35 16.44 1.57
C MET A 186 7.09 15.81 2.18
N PHE A 187 7.20 14.64 2.82
CA PHE A 187 6.07 14.04 3.54
C PHE A 187 5.52 14.95 4.64
N SER A 188 6.39 15.67 5.36
CA SER A 188 5.96 16.60 6.42
C SER A 188 5.17 17.82 5.91
N LYS A 189 5.20 18.08 4.60
CA LYS A 189 4.44 19.15 3.94
C LYS A 189 3.09 18.68 3.39
N MET A 190 2.89 17.36 3.24
CA MET A 190 1.65 16.82 2.71
C MET A 190 0.52 16.99 3.72
N GLU A 191 -0.62 17.49 3.26
CA GLU A 191 -1.81 17.72 4.08
C GLU A 191 -3.01 16.97 3.51
N PHE A 192 -3.76 16.35 4.42
CA PHE A 192 -4.93 15.57 4.07
C PHE A 192 -6.12 15.94 4.95
N LYS A 193 -7.32 15.78 4.42
CA LYS A 193 -8.54 15.80 5.22
C LYS A 193 -8.67 14.47 5.94
N VAL A 194 -8.84 14.53 7.27
CA VAL A 194 -8.86 13.35 8.15
C VAL A 194 -10.06 13.43 9.08
N PRO A 195 -10.89 12.38 9.18
CA PRO A 195 -12.03 12.35 10.11
C PRO A 195 -11.60 11.95 11.53
N CYS A 196 -12.55 11.92 12.45
CA CYS A 196 -12.34 11.35 13.78
C CYS A 196 -11.94 9.87 13.70
N LEU A 197 -11.26 9.37 14.72
CA LEU A 197 -10.69 8.02 14.76
C LEU A 197 -11.73 6.90 14.52
N ASP A 198 -12.94 7.06 15.07
CA ASP A 198 -14.01 6.06 14.89
C ASP A 198 -14.47 5.96 13.43
N GLU A 199 -14.49 7.07 12.71
CA GLU A 199 -14.79 7.06 11.28
C GLU A 199 -13.62 6.50 10.47
N GLN A 200 -12.37 6.82 10.85
CA GLN A 200 -11.18 6.21 10.24
C GLN A 200 -11.24 4.68 10.32
N LYS A 201 -11.55 4.12 11.50
CA LYS A 201 -11.68 2.66 11.69
C LYS A 201 -12.73 2.06 10.75
N LYS A 202 -13.91 2.68 10.63
CA LYS A 202 -14.97 2.17 9.73
C LYS A 202 -14.57 2.23 8.25
N ILE A 203 -13.93 3.31 7.84
CA ILE A 203 -13.42 3.45 6.46
C ILE A 203 -12.33 2.42 6.21
N GLY A 204 -11.38 2.28 7.13
CA GLY A 204 -10.29 1.31 7.05
C GLY A 204 -10.81 -0.12 6.89
N GLU A 205 -11.71 -0.56 7.79
CA GLU A 205 -12.36 -1.89 7.70
C GLU A 205 -13.09 -2.13 6.37
N TYR A 206 -13.75 -1.10 5.84
CA TYR A 206 -14.44 -1.21 4.57
C TYR A 206 -13.48 -1.48 3.42
N PHE A 207 -12.40 -0.70 3.32
CA PHE A 207 -11.40 -0.87 2.26
C PHE A 207 -10.58 -2.15 2.43
N GLU A 208 -10.26 -2.54 3.66
CA GLU A 208 -9.61 -3.83 3.93
C GLU A 208 -10.46 -5.02 3.42
N LYS A 209 -11.77 -5.00 3.66
CA LYS A 209 -12.69 -6.02 3.13
C LYS A 209 -12.70 -6.04 1.60
N LEU A 210 -12.70 -4.86 0.95
CA LEU A 210 -12.61 -4.77 -0.51
C LEU A 210 -11.27 -5.32 -1.03
N ASP A 211 -10.16 -4.99 -0.38
CA ASP A 211 -8.84 -5.49 -0.77
C ASP A 211 -8.74 -7.00 -0.66
N ARG A 212 -9.27 -7.60 0.40
CA ARG A 212 -9.37 -9.06 0.55
C ARG A 212 -10.16 -9.70 -0.60
N LEU A 213 -11.28 -9.09 -1.00
CA LEU A 213 -12.09 -9.59 -2.11
C LEU A 213 -11.36 -9.47 -3.46
N VAL A 214 -10.69 -8.35 -3.70
CA VAL A 214 -9.87 -8.12 -4.92
C VAL A 214 -8.78 -9.18 -5.00
N THR A 215 -7.97 -9.34 -3.94
CA THR A 215 -6.89 -10.31 -3.87
C THR A 215 -7.38 -11.75 -4.06
N LEU A 216 -8.53 -12.11 -3.45
CA LEU A 216 -9.11 -13.44 -3.60
C LEU A 216 -9.44 -13.77 -5.07
N HIS A 217 -9.98 -12.82 -5.81
CA HIS A 217 -10.33 -13.02 -7.22
C HIS A 217 -9.13 -12.92 -8.16
N GLN A 218 -8.08 -12.17 -7.79
CA GLN A 218 -6.83 -12.10 -8.52
C GLN A 218 -6.04 -13.43 -8.48
N ARG A 219 -5.95 -14.08 -7.31
CA ARG A 219 -5.15 -15.31 -7.11
C ARG A 219 -5.77 -16.56 -7.72
N LYS A 220 -7.10 -16.67 -7.74
CA LYS A 220 -7.79 -17.87 -8.25
C LYS A 220 -7.48 -18.22 -9.71
N PRO A 221 -7.50 -17.27 -10.67
CA PRO A 221 -7.13 -17.58 -12.06
C PRO A 221 -5.70 -18.04 -12.24
N PHE A 222 -4.76 -17.54 -11.41
CA PHE A 222 -3.37 -17.92 -11.46
C PHE A 222 -3.16 -19.40 -11.06
N LEU A 223 -3.79 -19.83 -9.97
CA LEU A 223 -3.72 -21.22 -9.52
C LEU A 223 -4.36 -22.22 -10.50
N MET A 224 -5.37 -21.79 -11.28
CA MET A 224 -6.01 -22.62 -12.31
C MET A 224 -5.13 -22.79 -13.56
N LYS A 225 -4.30 -21.80 -13.91
CA LYS A 225 -3.38 -21.89 -15.06
C LYS A 225 -2.24 -22.91 -14.89
N TRP A 226 -1.88 -23.26 -13.65
CA TRP A 226 -0.78 -24.19 -13.37
C TRP A 226 -1.23 -25.65 -13.15
N ARG A 227 -2.53 -25.94 -13.23
CA ARG A 227 -3.08 -27.30 -13.11
C ARG A 227 -3.45 -27.93 -14.44
N THR A 228 -3.14 -27.30 -15.53
CA THR A 228 -3.27 -27.81 -16.91
C THR A 228 -1.90 -28.09 -17.52
#